data_98657c0d5a855fbcfa825bbdf08d7112
#
_entry.id   98657c0d5a855fbcfa825bbdf08d7112
#
_cell.length_a   1.000
_cell.length_b   1.000
_cell.length_c   1.000
_cell.angle_alpha   90.00
_cell.angle_beta   90.00
_cell.angle_gamma   90.00
#
_symmetry.space_group_name_H-M   'P 1'
#
loop_
_entity.id
_entity.type
_entity.pdbx_description
1 polymer ?
#
loop_
_entity_poly.entity_id
_entity_poly.type
_entity_poly.pdbx_seq_one_letter_code
_entity_poly.pdbx_strand_id
1 'polypeptide(L)'
;MPKIRILVVEDESLVARDIQNMLRSLGYEVTGIVASGEQAIKNASASVPDLVLMDIVLKGDIDGIAAAEKLWEEYGIPVIYLTAYADDTTFERAKLTKPFGYLLKPFEERELQTTIEIALYKSKMEMRLRDREQWLSTILRSIGDGIIAADARGRIEFMNPLAERLTGWSQEQALEKPLGEVLTAGAASMGGAGEEARLVAVEEILASRNGETVPIELTSAPIVDGKKGPRGNVYVFRDITRRKESENRLRRALEGVVQAMSVTVEMRDPYTAGHQRRVSRLSVAIAREMGLPEPQIEGIRMAGEIHDIGKIYVPAEILSKPAKLTDIEFTIIKTHPQVGYDILKNVEFPWPIADIVIQHHERLDGSGYPAGLKGDAILLEARIITVADVVEAMSSHRPYRPSHGIDKALEEIALNKGILYDTAVVEACLRLFNEKGFSLE
;
A
#
# COMPACT_ATOMS: atom_id res chain seq x y z
N MET A 1 28.36 31.86 27.28
CA MET A 1 28.58 30.72 26.40
C MET A 1 29.65 29.84 27.04
N PRO A 2 29.58 28.50 26.93
CA PRO A 2 30.66 27.65 27.39
C PRO A 2 31.94 28.03 26.65
N LYS A 3 33.06 28.00 27.34
CA LYS A 3 34.37 28.29 26.76
C LYS A 3 34.74 27.15 25.79
N ILE A 4 35.26 27.48 24.60
CA ILE A 4 35.80 26.52 23.65
C ILE A 4 37.03 25.85 24.27
N ARG A 5 37.05 24.53 24.26
CA ARG A 5 38.07 23.68 24.88
C ARG A 5 39.07 23.18 23.83
N ILE A 6 40.35 23.53 24.06
CA ILE A 6 41.40 23.21 23.08
C ILE A 6 42.46 22.34 23.75
N LEU A 7 42.85 21.25 23.11
CA LEU A 7 43.98 20.42 23.46
C LEU A 7 45.21 20.86 22.65
N VAL A 8 46.35 21.04 23.30
CA VAL A 8 47.62 21.38 22.66
C VAL A 8 48.51 20.15 22.65
N VAL A 9 49.00 19.75 21.47
CA VAL A 9 49.91 18.61 21.26
C VAL A 9 51.20 19.17 20.67
N GLU A 10 52.22 19.23 21.52
CA GLU A 10 53.50 19.90 21.21
C GLU A 10 54.57 19.31 22.12
N ASP A 11 55.67 18.80 21.53
CA ASP A 11 56.73 18.17 22.30
C ASP A 11 57.77 19.19 22.88
N GLU A 12 57.80 20.42 22.31
CA GLU A 12 58.63 21.47 22.82
C GLU A 12 57.92 22.28 23.93
N SER A 13 58.32 22.09 25.20
CA SER A 13 57.65 22.63 26.39
C SER A 13 57.54 24.17 26.40
N LEU A 14 58.49 24.90 25.81
CA LEU A 14 58.46 26.36 25.69
C LEU A 14 57.39 26.81 24.69
N VAL A 15 57.38 26.18 23.50
CA VAL A 15 56.40 26.49 22.48
C VAL A 15 54.96 26.13 22.96
N ALA A 16 54.80 24.99 23.62
CA ALA A 16 53.52 24.56 24.18
C ALA A 16 52.97 25.56 25.23
N ARG A 17 53.82 26.14 26.06
CA ARG A 17 53.44 27.17 27.04
C ARG A 17 53.05 28.49 26.39
N ASP A 18 53.78 28.91 25.37
CA ASP A 18 53.45 30.14 24.63
C ASP A 18 52.10 30.01 23.96
N ILE A 19 51.82 28.86 23.28
CA ILE A 19 50.51 28.56 22.71
C ILE A 19 49.42 28.58 23.79
N GLN A 20 49.67 27.98 24.97
CA GLN A 20 48.72 28.00 26.08
C GLN A 20 48.41 29.42 26.55
N ASN A 21 49.42 30.27 26.64
CA ASN A 21 49.24 31.67 27.07
C ASN A 21 48.43 32.47 26.03
N MET A 22 48.71 32.31 24.74
CA MET A 22 47.94 32.91 23.65
C MET A 22 46.47 32.43 23.65
N LEU A 23 46.23 31.15 23.84
CA LEU A 23 44.85 30.62 23.90
C LEU A 23 44.07 31.18 25.09
N ARG A 24 44.72 31.32 26.27
CA ARG A 24 44.09 31.88 27.46
C ARG A 24 43.78 33.36 27.31
N SER A 25 44.72 34.15 26.67
CA SER A 25 44.50 35.59 26.41
C SER A 25 43.30 35.79 25.46
N LEU A 26 43.09 34.87 24.50
CA LEU A 26 41.97 34.86 23.58
C LEU A 26 40.67 34.31 24.20
N GLY A 27 40.71 33.88 25.49
CA GLY A 27 39.55 33.43 26.22
C GLY A 27 39.19 31.95 26.02
N TYR A 28 40.01 31.16 25.34
CA TYR A 28 39.84 29.70 25.19
C TYR A 28 40.26 28.97 26.48
N GLU A 29 39.70 27.76 26.66
CA GLU A 29 40.05 26.85 27.74
C GLU A 29 41.03 25.78 27.19
N VAL A 30 42.20 25.66 27.79
CA VAL A 30 43.16 24.61 27.42
C VAL A 30 42.92 23.39 28.30
N THR A 31 42.44 22.30 27.70
CA THR A 31 42.13 21.06 28.41
C THR A 31 43.33 20.24 28.81
N GLY A 32 44.44 20.46 28.12
CA GLY A 32 45.71 19.81 28.42
C GLY A 32 46.79 20.22 27.44
N ILE A 33 48.05 19.94 27.85
CA ILE A 33 49.22 19.99 26.98
C ILE A 33 49.81 18.60 27.01
N VAL A 34 50.03 17.98 25.88
CA VAL A 34 50.61 16.65 25.72
C VAL A 34 51.71 16.67 24.67
N ALA A 35 52.67 15.76 24.80
CA ALA A 35 53.87 15.76 23.98
C ALA A 35 53.94 14.70 22.89
N SER A 36 52.88 13.86 22.78
CA SER A 36 52.83 12.79 21.75
C SER A 36 51.43 12.53 21.23
N GLY A 37 51.32 11.90 20.02
CA GLY A 37 50.08 11.53 19.42
C GLY A 37 49.25 10.53 20.24
N GLU A 38 49.90 9.57 20.91
CA GLU A 38 49.25 8.60 21.80
C GLU A 38 48.59 9.28 23.00
N GLN A 39 49.28 10.25 23.58
CA GLN A 39 48.74 11.03 24.71
C GLN A 39 47.58 11.92 24.28
N ALA A 40 47.63 12.44 23.05
CA ALA A 40 46.52 13.20 22.45
C ALA A 40 45.26 12.37 22.35
N ILE A 41 45.33 11.15 21.77
CA ILE A 41 44.20 10.23 21.63
C ILE A 41 43.67 9.83 23.03
N LYS A 42 44.56 9.49 23.96
CA LYS A 42 44.16 9.14 25.33
C LYS A 42 43.49 10.31 26.06
N ASN A 43 43.97 11.53 25.87
CA ASN A 43 43.36 12.70 26.49
C ASN A 43 41.99 13.01 25.88
N ALA A 44 41.85 12.90 24.56
CA ALA A 44 40.60 13.08 23.85
C ALA A 44 39.51 12.06 24.29
N SER A 45 39.87 10.84 24.60
CA SER A 45 38.92 9.83 25.13
C SER A 45 38.41 10.15 26.53
N ALA A 46 39.21 10.81 27.36
CA ALA A 46 38.87 11.19 28.74
C ALA A 46 38.11 12.53 28.85
N SER A 47 38.43 13.49 27.99
CA SER A 47 37.87 14.84 28.02
C SER A 47 37.83 15.42 26.60
N VAL A 48 36.80 15.05 25.82
CA VAL A 48 36.65 15.44 24.42
C VAL A 48 36.84 16.97 24.25
N PRO A 49 37.94 17.45 23.62
CA PRO A 49 38.12 18.88 23.33
C PRO A 49 37.26 19.27 22.10
N ASP A 50 36.99 20.56 21.91
CA ASP A 50 36.30 21.11 20.78
C ASP A 50 37.23 21.23 19.54
N LEU A 51 38.57 21.29 19.78
CA LEU A 51 39.60 21.42 18.76
C LEU A 51 40.96 20.97 19.33
N VAL A 52 41.80 20.44 18.44
CA VAL A 52 43.19 20.09 18.76
C VAL A 52 44.15 20.92 17.91
N LEU A 53 45.15 21.54 18.57
CA LEU A 53 46.32 22.08 17.92
C LEU A 53 47.41 21.01 17.98
N MET A 54 47.87 20.54 16.84
CA MET A 54 48.73 19.37 16.69
C MET A 54 50.02 19.69 15.96
N ASP A 55 51.14 19.52 16.59
CA ASP A 55 52.40 19.53 15.83
C ASP A 55 52.46 18.32 14.92
N ILE A 56 52.90 18.55 13.70
CA ILE A 56 53.10 17.51 12.70
C ILE A 56 54.23 16.54 13.10
N VAL A 57 55.31 17.09 13.61
CA VAL A 57 56.50 16.33 14.01
C VAL A 57 56.49 16.13 15.53
N LEU A 58 56.07 14.99 15.97
CA LEU A 58 56.00 14.60 17.37
C LEU A 58 56.96 13.49 17.72
N LYS A 59 57.40 13.42 18.99
CA LYS A 59 58.11 12.25 19.53
C LYS A 59 57.11 11.17 19.88
N GLY A 60 57.34 9.93 19.42
CA GLY A 60 56.49 8.74 19.73
C GLY A 60 56.41 7.81 18.57
N ASP A 61 55.59 6.77 18.72
CA ASP A 61 55.34 5.75 17.68
C ASP A 61 54.31 6.23 16.66
N ILE A 62 53.51 7.26 17.01
CA ILE A 62 52.45 7.83 16.14
C ILE A 62 52.79 9.32 15.89
N ASP A 63 52.99 9.67 14.59
CA ASP A 63 53.17 11.08 14.22
C ASP A 63 51.89 11.90 14.35
N GLY A 64 52.01 13.25 14.29
CA GLY A 64 50.85 14.12 14.43
C GLY A 64 49.80 13.94 13.35
N ILE A 65 50.18 13.45 12.18
CA ILE A 65 49.24 13.19 11.06
C ILE A 65 48.36 11.98 11.36
N ALA A 66 48.95 10.86 11.77
CA ALA A 66 48.23 9.64 12.12
C ALA A 66 47.36 9.83 13.39
N ALA A 67 47.82 10.65 14.36
CA ALA A 67 47.02 11.00 15.53
C ALA A 67 45.79 11.84 15.13
N ALA A 68 45.95 12.82 14.24
CA ALA A 68 44.87 13.69 13.78
C ALA A 68 43.77 12.89 13.02
N GLU A 69 44.18 11.95 12.18
CA GLU A 69 43.24 11.07 11.46
C GLU A 69 42.38 10.27 12.45
N LYS A 70 42.96 9.64 13.46
CA LYS A 70 42.19 8.92 14.49
C LYS A 70 41.28 9.85 15.32
N LEU A 71 41.73 11.02 15.67
CA LEU A 71 40.94 12.00 16.43
C LEU A 71 39.69 12.44 15.62
N TRP A 72 39.82 12.59 14.32
CA TRP A 72 38.71 12.92 13.44
C TRP A 72 37.77 11.73 13.21
N GLU A 73 38.32 10.56 12.87
CA GLU A 73 37.49 9.39 12.55
C GLU A 73 36.69 8.86 13.77
N GLU A 74 37.38 8.75 14.94
CA GLU A 74 36.76 8.16 16.12
C GLU A 74 35.93 9.15 16.94
N TYR A 75 36.34 10.42 17.00
CA TYR A 75 35.73 11.42 17.90
C TYR A 75 35.13 12.64 17.18
N GLY A 76 35.38 12.82 15.87
CA GLY A 76 34.93 14.00 15.11
C GLY A 76 35.59 15.30 15.56
N ILE A 77 36.79 15.24 16.17
CA ILE A 77 37.49 16.40 16.71
C ILE A 77 38.32 17.06 15.61
N PRO A 78 38.08 18.34 15.28
CA PRO A 78 38.86 19.03 14.25
C PRO A 78 40.29 19.28 14.72
N VAL A 79 41.25 19.11 13.80
CA VAL A 79 42.67 19.29 14.06
C VAL A 79 43.21 20.44 13.21
N ILE A 80 43.95 21.34 13.84
CA ILE A 80 44.80 22.35 13.18
C ILE A 80 46.24 21.90 13.32
N TYR A 81 46.96 21.76 12.22
CA TYR A 81 48.39 21.45 12.25
C TYR A 81 49.22 22.67 12.56
N LEU A 82 50.18 22.50 13.47
CA LEU A 82 51.27 23.42 13.73
C LEU A 82 52.49 22.92 12.93
N THR A 83 53.08 23.76 12.12
CA THR A 83 54.21 23.36 11.26
C THR A 83 55.31 24.42 11.29
N ALA A 84 56.56 24.01 11.55
CA ALA A 84 57.72 24.77 11.17
C ALA A 84 58.02 24.42 9.70
N TYR A 85 58.55 25.30 8.87
CA TYR A 85 58.88 25.10 7.46
C TYR A 85 59.31 23.66 7.21
N ALA A 86 58.36 22.78 6.88
CA ALA A 86 58.58 21.35 6.79
C ALA A 86 58.86 20.97 5.36
N ASP A 87 59.60 19.92 5.21
CA ASP A 87 59.86 19.19 3.97
C ASP A 87 58.55 18.94 3.20
N ASP A 88 58.58 19.14 1.86
CA ASP A 88 57.43 19.05 0.94
C ASP A 88 56.67 17.72 1.11
N THR A 89 57.35 16.61 1.47
CA THR A 89 56.74 15.28 1.64
C THR A 89 55.82 15.20 2.84
N THR A 90 56.17 15.80 3.98
CA THR A 90 55.37 15.83 5.21
C THR A 90 54.14 16.72 5.01
N PHE A 91 54.28 17.82 4.30
CA PHE A 91 53.17 18.73 4.00
C PHE A 91 52.14 18.08 3.02
N GLU A 92 52.60 17.35 1.99
CA GLU A 92 51.73 16.63 1.10
C GLU A 92 50.97 15.49 1.84
N ARG A 93 51.61 14.78 2.76
CA ARG A 93 50.91 13.80 3.61
C ARG A 93 49.85 14.46 4.48
N ALA A 94 50.16 15.57 5.12
CA ALA A 94 49.21 16.31 5.95
C ALA A 94 47.98 16.81 5.18
N LYS A 95 48.14 17.19 3.89
CA LYS A 95 47.00 17.58 3.03
C LYS A 95 46.03 16.43 2.77
N LEU A 96 46.52 15.18 2.65
CA LEU A 96 45.68 14.01 2.39
C LEU A 96 44.66 13.74 3.55
N THR A 97 45.00 14.10 4.77
CA THR A 97 44.10 13.94 5.95
C THR A 97 43.02 15.02 6.05
N LYS A 98 42.95 15.94 5.06
CA LYS A 98 41.94 17.02 5.01
C LYS A 98 41.81 17.80 6.33
N PRO A 99 42.87 18.38 6.87
CA PRO A 99 42.83 19.10 8.14
C PRO A 99 41.94 20.33 8.06
N PHE A 100 41.53 20.78 9.22
CA PHE A 100 40.70 21.97 9.34
C PHE A 100 41.46 23.28 9.24
N GLY A 101 42.77 23.25 9.43
CA GLY A 101 43.67 24.40 9.26
C GLY A 101 45.14 24.06 9.43
N TYR A 102 45.99 25.00 9.06
CA TYR A 102 47.44 24.97 9.26
C TYR A 102 47.89 26.28 9.86
N LEU A 103 48.85 26.23 10.76
CA LEU A 103 49.52 27.38 11.37
C LEU A 103 51.02 27.20 11.22
N LEU A 104 51.67 28.18 10.57
CA LEU A 104 53.11 28.19 10.36
C LEU A 104 53.80 28.82 11.55
N LYS A 105 54.71 28.12 12.21
CA LYS A 105 55.51 28.66 13.32
C LYS A 105 56.67 29.56 12.78
N PRO A 106 56.93 30.74 13.38
CA PRO A 106 56.21 31.38 14.46
C PRO A 106 54.94 32.10 13.96
N PHE A 107 53.84 32.08 14.72
CA PHE A 107 52.59 32.74 14.41
C PHE A 107 52.13 33.71 15.48
N GLU A 108 51.31 34.69 15.10
CA GLU A 108 50.74 35.69 15.97
C GLU A 108 49.39 35.27 16.55
N GLU A 109 48.96 35.87 17.70
CA GLU A 109 47.66 35.61 18.33
C GLU A 109 46.48 35.75 17.36
N ARG A 110 46.55 36.74 16.46
CA ARG A 110 45.50 36.99 15.48
C ARG A 110 45.37 35.86 14.43
N GLU A 111 46.49 35.32 14.01
CA GLU A 111 46.51 34.17 13.06
C GLU A 111 45.96 32.93 13.72
N LEU A 112 46.37 32.65 14.97
CA LEU A 112 45.87 31.56 15.79
C LEU A 112 44.36 31.67 15.96
N GLN A 113 43.84 32.84 16.38
CA GLN A 113 42.43 33.07 16.56
C GLN A 113 41.63 32.83 15.29
N THR A 114 42.04 33.44 14.18
CA THR A 114 41.37 33.35 12.89
C THR A 114 41.30 31.90 12.39
N THR A 115 42.41 31.16 12.53
CA THR A 115 42.48 29.75 12.09
C THR A 115 41.58 28.86 12.95
N ILE A 116 41.53 29.09 14.27
CA ILE A 116 40.62 28.36 15.18
C ILE A 116 39.16 28.62 14.80
N GLU A 117 38.76 29.88 14.59
CA GLU A 117 37.40 30.25 14.24
C GLU A 117 36.96 29.60 12.91
N ILE A 118 37.83 29.64 11.89
CA ILE A 118 37.58 29.01 10.59
C ILE A 118 37.47 27.48 10.73
N ALA A 119 38.38 26.86 11.50
CA ALA A 119 38.38 25.41 11.71
C ALA A 119 37.09 24.92 12.40
N LEU A 120 36.67 25.60 13.46
CA LEU A 120 35.44 25.29 14.16
C LEU A 120 34.21 25.51 13.31
N TYR A 121 34.18 26.57 12.51
CA TYR A 121 33.08 26.81 11.58
C TYR A 121 32.99 25.71 10.52
N LYS A 122 34.13 25.36 9.89
CA LYS A 122 34.21 24.28 8.90
C LYS A 122 33.76 22.94 9.50
N SER A 123 34.28 22.57 10.67
CA SER A 123 33.90 21.34 11.37
C SER A 123 32.40 21.29 11.65
N LYS A 124 31.82 22.36 12.14
CA LYS A 124 30.40 22.47 12.41
C LYS A 124 29.54 22.29 11.15
N MET A 125 30.00 22.78 9.99
CA MET A 125 29.29 22.63 8.72
C MET A 125 29.38 21.20 8.21
N GLU A 126 30.55 20.56 8.30
CA GLU A 126 30.75 19.17 7.88
C GLU A 126 29.92 18.20 8.75
N MET A 127 29.90 18.40 10.09
CA MET A 127 29.06 17.61 10.99
C MET A 127 27.58 17.77 10.66
N ARG A 128 27.10 19.00 10.45
CA ARG A 128 25.69 19.24 10.06
C ARG A 128 25.31 18.56 8.76
N LEU A 129 26.21 18.56 7.78
CA LEU A 129 25.98 17.89 6.51
C LEU A 129 25.88 16.37 6.72
N ARG A 130 26.85 15.78 7.44
CA ARG A 130 26.86 14.34 7.77
C ARG A 130 25.63 13.92 8.55
N ASP A 131 25.23 14.68 9.58
CA ASP A 131 24.02 14.42 10.37
C ASP A 131 22.76 14.46 9.49
N ARG A 132 22.68 15.44 8.59
CA ARG A 132 21.55 15.57 7.68
C ARG A 132 21.47 14.40 6.68
N GLU A 133 22.59 13.97 6.12
CA GLU A 133 22.65 12.82 5.23
C GLU A 133 22.27 11.53 5.95
N GLN A 134 22.79 11.32 7.16
CA GLN A 134 22.47 10.17 7.99
C GLN A 134 21.01 10.15 8.41
N TRP A 135 20.45 11.30 8.77
CA TRP A 135 19.04 11.46 9.11
C TRP A 135 18.13 11.14 7.91
N LEU A 136 18.43 11.68 6.72
CA LEU A 136 17.69 11.37 5.49
C LEU A 136 17.77 9.87 5.14
N SER A 137 18.96 9.28 5.22
CA SER A 137 19.14 7.84 4.99
C SER A 137 18.32 7.00 5.97
N THR A 138 18.31 7.39 7.26
CA THR A 138 17.53 6.70 8.28
C THR A 138 16.02 6.78 8.01
N ILE A 139 15.51 7.96 7.62
CA ILE A 139 14.10 8.13 7.25
C ILE A 139 13.75 7.21 6.07
N LEU A 140 14.52 7.28 4.97
CA LEU A 140 14.26 6.49 3.78
C LEU A 140 14.32 4.97 4.05
N ARG A 141 15.13 4.54 5.02
CA ARG A 141 15.18 3.14 5.47
C ARG A 141 14.01 2.72 6.36
N SER A 142 13.46 3.66 7.14
CA SER A 142 12.36 3.39 8.08
C SER A 142 10.96 3.49 7.46
N ILE A 143 10.86 4.07 6.27
CA ILE A 143 9.59 4.14 5.53
C ILE A 143 9.15 2.72 5.14
N GLY A 144 7.89 2.40 5.45
CA GLY A 144 7.27 1.11 5.15
C GLY A 144 6.85 0.94 3.69
N ASP A 145 7.34 1.78 2.78
CA ASP A 145 7.06 1.74 1.34
C ASP A 145 8.38 1.57 0.56
N GLY A 146 8.33 0.86 -0.56
CA GLY A 146 9.44 0.78 -1.51
C GLY A 146 9.62 2.12 -2.22
N ILE A 147 10.86 2.61 -2.28
CA ILE A 147 11.19 3.89 -2.94
C ILE A 147 12.28 3.64 -3.97
N ILE A 148 12.02 4.09 -5.20
CA ILE A 148 13.00 4.14 -6.28
C ILE A 148 13.02 5.56 -6.83
N ALA A 149 14.22 6.16 -6.95
CA ALA A 149 14.41 7.40 -7.68
C ALA A 149 15.14 7.11 -9.01
N ALA A 150 14.65 7.71 -10.09
CA ALA A 150 15.26 7.60 -11.40
C ALA A 150 15.50 8.99 -12.00
N ASP A 151 16.56 9.11 -12.80
CA ASP A 151 16.90 10.32 -13.53
C ASP A 151 15.89 10.66 -14.64
N ALA A 152 16.12 11.77 -15.36
CA ALA A 152 15.25 12.19 -16.47
C ALA A 152 15.28 11.21 -17.67
N ARG A 153 16.20 10.26 -17.71
CA ARG A 153 16.30 9.20 -18.73
C ARG A 153 15.68 7.89 -18.25
N GLY A 154 15.11 7.88 -17.04
CA GLY A 154 14.53 6.69 -16.43
C GLY A 154 15.56 5.70 -15.89
N ARG A 155 16.80 6.12 -15.62
CA ARG A 155 17.83 5.29 -14.99
C ARG A 155 17.79 5.44 -13.49
N ILE A 156 17.90 4.34 -12.78
CA ILE A 156 17.81 4.31 -11.31
C ILE A 156 19.03 4.99 -10.68
N GLU A 157 18.78 5.98 -9.82
CA GLU A 157 19.80 6.67 -9.01
C GLU A 157 19.77 6.21 -7.54
N PHE A 158 18.61 5.71 -7.05
CA PHE A 158 18.46 5.30 -5.66
C PHE A 158 17.37 4.25 -5.49
N MET A 159 17.58 3.33 -4.54
CA MET A 159 16.60 2.38 -4.02
C MET A 159 16.71 2.29 -2.51
N ASN A 160 15.57 2.26 -1.80
CA ASN A 160 15.60 1.95 -0.37
C ASN A 160 15.57 0.43 -0.12
N PRO A 161 15.93 -0.05 1.08
CA PRO A 161 15.99 -1.48 1.37
C PRO A 161 14.66 -2.24 1.22
N LEU A 162 13.52 -1.55 1.31
CA LEU A 162 12.24 -2.20 1.05
C LEU A 162 12.04 -2.43 -0.45
N ALA A 163 12.42 -1.46 -1.29
CA ALA A 163 12.40 -1.63 -2.73
C ALA A 163 13.29 -2.80 -3.18
N GLU A 164 14.49 -2.93 -2.58
CA GLU A 164 15.37 -4.08 -2.85
C GLU A 164 14.70 -5.42 -2.57
N ARG A 165 14.05 -5.54 -1.41
CA ARG A 165 13.34 -6.78 -1.03
C ARG A 165 12.17 -7.10 -1.93
N LEU A 166 11.36 -6.10 -2.29
CA LEU A 166 10.16 -6.31 -3.11
C LEU A 166 10.50 -6.60 -4.56
N THR A 167 11.52 -5.95 -5.11
CA THR A 167 11.93 -6.15 -6.51
C THR A 167 12.89 -7.34 -6.69
N GLY A 168 13.59 -7.74 -5.63
CA GLY A 168 14.63 -8.76 -5.68
C GLY A 168 15.96 -8.27 -6.31
N TRP A 169 16.14 -6.95 -6.44
CA TRP A 169 17.37 -6.32 -6.91
C TRP A 169 18.03 -5.56 -5.78
N SER A 170 19.35 -5.72 -5.57
CA SER A 170 20.08 -4.81 -4.69
C SER A 170 20.27 -3.44 -5.36
N GLN A 171 20.39 -2.38 -4.56
CA GLN A 171 20.64 -1.05 -5.08
C GLN A 171 21.88 -1.03 -6.00
N GLU A 172 22.96 -1.69 -5.61
CA GLU A 172 24.20 -1.75 -6.41
C GLU A 172 23.98 -2.38 -7.79
N GLN A 173 23.12 -3.39 -7.90
CA GLN A 173 22.79 -4.05 -9.16
C GLN A 173 21.82 -3.25 -10.01
N ALA A 174 20.98 -2.44 -9.37
CA ALA A 174 19.92 -1.66 -10.02
C ALA A 174 20.39 -0.28 -10.48
N LEU A 175 21.45 0.28 -9.88
CA LEU A 175 22.00 1.58 -10.26
C LEU A 175 22.30 1.65 -11.77
N GLU A 176 21.92 2.78 -12.39
CA GLU A 176 22.06 3.09 -13.82
C GLU A 176 21.23 2.19 -14.76
N LYS A 177 20.52 1.17 -14.25
CA LYS A 177 19.60 0.36 -15.09
C LYS A 177 18.32 1.12 -15.40
N PRO A 178 17.68 0.80 -16.54
CA PRO A 178 16.34 1.31 -16.84
C PRO A 178 15.33 0.85 -15.77
N LEU A 179 14.49 1.77 -15.32
CA LEU A 179 13.47 1.50 -14.30
C LEU A 179 12.58 0.28 -14.64
N GLY A 180 12.16 0.15 -15.91
CA GLY A 180 11.29 -0.96 -16.35
C GLY A 180 11.94 -2.34 -16.30
N GLU A 181 13.27 -2.45 -16.18
CA GLU A 181 13.96 -3.72 -15.96
C GLU A 181 13.84 -4.19 -14.50
N VAL A 182 13.76 -3.25 -13.56
CA VAL A 182 13.78 -3.49 -12.12
C VAL A 182 12.38 -3.42 -11.51
N LEU A 183 11.60 -2.42 -11.89
CA LEU A 183 10.21 -2.24 -11.46
C LEU A 183 9.29 -2.79 -12.56
N THR A 184 9.08 -4.09 -12.58
CA THR A 184 8.20 -4.79 -13.52
C THR A 184 6.77 -4.76 -12.99
N ALA A 185 6.16 -3.59 -12.98
CA ALA A 185 4.74 -3.38 -12.73
C ALA A 185 4.08 -2.95 -14.04
N GLY A 186 2.80 -3.23 -14.23
CA GLY A 186 2.09 -3.11 -15.51
C GLY A 186 2.46 -1.92 -16.39
N ALA A 187 2.62 -2.17 -17.67
CA ALA A 187 3.17 -1.25 -18.66
C ALA A 187 2.41 0.11 -18.81
N ALA A 188 1.23 0.23 -18.21
CA ALA A 188 0.37 1.42 -18.32
C ALA A 188 0.81 2.57 -17.40
N SER A 189 1.53 2.28 -16.31
CA SER A 189 1.89 3.28 -15.28
C SER A 189 3.18 4.04 -15.58
N MET A 190 3.93 3.65 -16.60
CA MET A 190 5.24 4.25 -16.94
C MET A 190 5.15 5.33 -18.02
N GLY A 191 3.95 5.81 -18.32
CA GLY A 191 3.70 6.81 -19.34
C GLY A 191 4.19 8.20 -18.99
N GLY A 192 5.25 8.61 -19.69
CA GLY A 192 5.49 9.96 -20.17
C GLY A 192 5.70 11.08 -19.14
N ALA A 193 6.85 11.74 -19.28
CA ALA A 193 7.09 13.10 -18.81
C ALA A 193 6.05 14.08 -19.40
N GLY A 194 4.85 14.12 -18.84
CA GLY A 194 3.81 15.11 -19.14
C GLY A 194 3.60 15.99 -17.94
N GLU A 195 3.42 17.28 -18.17
CA GLU A 195 3.35 18.40 -17.20
C GLU A 195 2.28 18.33 -16.12
N GLU A 196 1.47 17.28 -16.04
CA GLU A 196 0.52 17.03 -14.96
C GLU A 196 0.70 15.65 -14.35
N ALA A 197 1.83 15.44 -13.65
CA ALA A 197 1.98 14.26 -12.78
C ALA A 197 1.01 14.40 -11.60
N ARG A 198 -0.23 14.01 -11.78
CA ARG A 198 -1.15 13.75 -10.67
C ARG A 198 -0.61 12.56 -9.90
N LEU A 199 -0.49 12.75 -8.56
CA LEU A 199 -0.32 11.66 -7.58
C LEU A 199 -1.56 10.73 -7.65
N VAL A 200 -1.69 9.95 -8.71
CA VAL A 200 -2.74 8.94 -8.82
C VAL A 200 -2.10 7.64 -8.38
N ALA A 201 -2.57 7.11 -7.27
CA ALA A 201 -2.20 5.78 -6.82
C ALA A 201 -2.86 4.75 -7.75
N VAL A 202 -2.06 3.84 -8.31
CA VAL A 202 -2.54 2.76 -9.18
C VAL A 202 -2.19 1.43 -8.52
N GLU A 203 -3.19 0.55 -8.44
CA GLU A 203 -2.96 -0.82 -7.99
C GLU A 203 -2.40 -1.66 -9.13
N GLU A 204 -1.26 -2.28 -8.90
CA GLU A 204 -0.51 -3.05 -9.88
C GLU A 204 0.04 -4.34 -9.26
N ILE A 205 0.48 -5.25 -10.10
CA ILE A 205 1.19 -6.46 -9.66
C ILE A 205 2.67 -6.28 -9.98
N LEU A 206 3.49 -6.19 -8.94
CA LEU A 206 4.94 -6.20 -9.07
C LEU A 206 5.43 -7.64 -9.23
N ALA A 207 6.15 -7.92 -10.32
CA ALA A 207 6.87 -9.18 -10.45
C ALA A 207 8.32 -8.97 -9.96
N SER A 208 8.69 -9.67 -8.90
CA SER A 208 10.07 -9.72 -8.39
C SER A 208 10.97 -10.50 -9.36
N ARG A 209 12.25 -10.21 -9.33
CA ARG A 209 13.28 -10.97 -10.08
C ARG A 209 13.26 -12.48 -9.80
N ASN A 210 12.81 -12.88 -8.61
CA ASN A 210 12.70 -14.29 -8.20
C ASN A 210 11.42 -14.97 -8.71
N GLY A 211 10.57 -14.27 -9.48
CA GLY A 211 9.31 -14.79 -9.99
C GLY A 211 8.13 -14.69 -9.01
N GLU A 212 8.33 -14.16 -7.82
CA GLU A 212 7.23 -13.85 -6.89
C GLU A 212 6.46 -12.63 -7.37
N THR A 213 5.14 -12.65 -7.19
CA THR A 213 4.27 -11.53 -7.53
C THR A 213 3.66 -10.94 -6.26
N VAL A 214 3.74 -9.61 -6.14
CA VAL A 214 3.22 -8.87 -4.98
C VAL A 214 2.26 -7.78 -5.48
N PRO A 215 1.01 -7.73 -4.97
CA PRO A 215 0.13 -6.61 -5.28
C PRO A 215 0.65 -5.36 -4.59
N ILE A 216 0.84 -4.30 -5.36
CA ILE A 216 1.36 -3.03 -4.88
C ILE A 216 0.40 -1.89 -5.24
N GLU A 217 0.45 -0.84 -4.44
CA GLU A 217 -0.09 0.47 -4.77
C GLU A 217 1.08 1.37 -5.17
N LEU A 218 1.14 1.77 -6.43
CA LEU A 218 2.24 2.54 -7.02
C LEU A 218 1.83 4.00 -7.22
N THR A 219 2.69 4.91 -6.78
CA THR A 219 2.59 6.35 -7.05
C THR A 219 3.90 6.86 -7.63
N SER A 220 3.83 7.87 -8.49
CA SER A 220 5.02 8.55 -9.01
C SER A 220 4.90 10.05 -8.86
N ALA A 221 6.04 10.71 -8.62
CA ALA A 221 6.13 12.16 -8.52
C ALA A 221 7.43 12.66 -9.15
N PRO A 222 7.44 13.84 -9.81
CA PRO A 222 8.63 14.43 -10.38
C PRO A 222 9.58 14.94 -9.29
N ILE A 223 10.87 14.74 -9.47
CA ILE A 223 11.94 15.38 -8.71
C ILE A 223 12.26 16.70 -9.38
N VAL A 224 11.92 17.82 -8.73
CA VAL A 224 12.14 19.16 -9.28
C VAL A 224 13.31 19.83 -8.58
N ASP A 225 14.33 20.21 -9.33
CA ASP A 225 15.43 21.05 -8.84
C ASP A 225 15.06 22.51 -9.11
N GLY A 226 14.74 23.25 -8.05
CA GLY A 226 14.04 24.56 -7.99
C GLY A 226 14.33 25.63 -9.06
N LYS A 227 15.33 25.48 -9.95
CA LYS A 227 15.66 26.40 -11.05
C LYS A 227 15.95 25.71 -12.40
N LYS A 228 16.02 24.37 -12.46
CA LYS A 228 16.50 23.66 -13.67
C LYS A 228 15.49 22.72 -14.33
N GLY A 229 14.22 22.71 -13.84
CA GLY A 229 13.19 21.81 -14.36
C GLY A 229 13.25 20.39 -13.76
N PRO A 230 12.48 19.42 -14.28
CA PRO A 230 12.41 18.07 -13.74
C PRO A 230 13.77 17.34 -13.93
N ARG A 231 14.34 16.88 -12.81
CA ARG A 231 15.58 16.12 -12.77
C ARG A 231 15.36 14.62 -12.98
N GLY A 232 14.15 14.15 -12.66
CA GLY A 232 13.78 12.75 -12.72
C GLY A 232 12.44 12.51 -12.02
N ASN A 233 12.19 11.26 -11.65
CA ASN A 233 10.96 10.87 -10.92
C ASN A 233 11.30 10.01 -9.71
N VAL A 234 10.49 10.14 -8.65
CA VAL A 234 10.44 9.19 -7.55
C VAL A 234 9.22 8.30 -7.70
N TYR A 235 9.41 7.02 -7.49
CA TYR A 235 8.37 5.99 -7.51
C TYR A 235 8.26 5.43 -6.10
N VAL A 236 7.06 5.50 -5.53
CA VAL A 236 6.74 4.97 -4.20
C VAL A 236 5.72 3.87 -4.38
N PHE A 237 6.01 2.68 -3.85
CA PHE A 237 5.11 1.54 -3.95
C PHE A 237 4.98 0.83 -2.62
N ARG A 238 3.73 0.58 -2.27
CA ARG A 238 3.33 -0.08 -1.02
C ARG A 238 2.84 -1.47 -1.29
N ASP A 239 3.34 -2.44 -0.54
CA ASP A 239 2.77 -3.80 -0.51
C ASP A 239 1.37 -3.76 0.12
N ILE A 240 0.36 -4.12 -0.68
CA ILE A 240 -1.04 -4.18 -0.26
C ILE A 240 -1.55 -5.60 -0.07
N THR A 241 -0.66 -6.59 0.03
CA THR A 241 -1.02 -8.01 0.21
C THR A 241 -1.95 -8.20 1.40
N ARG A 242 -1.57 -7.65 2.57
CA ARG A 242 -2.39 -7.77 3.79
C ARG A 242 -3.76 -7.11 3.65
N ARG A 243 -3.83 -5.96 2.97
CA ARG A 243 -5.10 -5.27 2.69
C ARG A 243 -6.00 -6.15 1.83
N LYS A 244 -5.49 -6.66 0.71
CA LYS A 244 -6.21 -7.56 -0.21
C LYS A 244 -6.64 -8.87 0.47
N GLU A 245 -5.78 -9.47 1.27
CA GLU A 245 -6.12 -10.67 2.04
C GLU A 245 -7.25 -10.41 3.05
N SER A 246 -7.21 -9.27 3.75
CA SER A 246 -8.23 -8.88 4.71
C SER A 246 -9.58 -8.62 4.02
N GLU A 247 -9.58 -7.88 2.91
CA GLU A 247 -10.76 -7.63 2.09
C GLU A 247 -11.35 -8.95 1.56
N ASN A 248 -10.53 -9.85 1.03
CA ASN A 248 -10.96 -11.15 0.54
C ASN A 248 -11.49 -12.05 1.68
N ARG A 249 -10.88 -11.98 2.88
CA ARG A 249 -11.36 -12.73 4.04
C ARG A 249 -12.73 -12.24 4.50
N LEU A 250 -12.93 -10.92 4.56
CA LEU A 250 -14.22 -10.33 4.92
C LEU A 250 -15.28 -10.70 3.90
N ARG A 251 -14.97 -10.60 2.60
CA ARG A 251 -15.88 -10.99 1.52
C ARG A 251 -16.30 -12.46 1.64
N ARG A 252 -15.34 -13.38 1.83
CA ARG A 252 -15.65 -14.81 2.02
C ARG A 252 -16.48 -15.08 3.28
N ALA A 253 -16.25 -14.33 4.35
CA ALA A 253 -17.05 -14.46 5.57
C ALA A 253 -18.49 -14.01 5.34
N LEU A 254 -18.72 -12.92 4.62
CA LEU A 254 -20.05 -12.46 4.24
C LEU A 254 -20.77 -13.47 3.33
N GLU A 255 -20.09 -13.97 2.31
CA GLU A 255 -20.62 -15.04 1.43
C GLU A 255 -21.01 -16.27 2.25
N GLY A 256 -20.19 -16.67 3.23
CA GLY A 256 -20.48 -17.78 4.12
C GLY A 256 -21.71 -17.55 5.00
N VAL A 257 -21.91 -16.33 5.50
CA VAL A 257 -23.13 -15.98 6.28
C VAL A 257 -24.36 -16.02 5.40
N VAL A 258 -24.33 -15.47 4.19
CA VAL A 258 -25.44 -15.51 3.25
C VAL A 258 -25.82 -16.96 2.91
N GLN A 259 -24.81 -17.78 2.63
CA GLN A 259 -25.04 -19.21 2.36
C GLN A 259 -25.63 -19.96 3.56
N ALA A 260 -25.16 -19.66 4.78
CA ALA A 260 -25.72 -20.27 5.99
C ALA A 260 -27.19 -19.87 6.19
N MET A 261 -27.55 -18.60 5.93
CA MET A 261 -28.92 -18.13 5.96
C MET A 261 -29.80 -18.86 4.94
N SER A 262 -29.33 -18.99 3.69
CA SER A 262 -30.01 -19.74 2.63
C SER A 262 -30.28 -21.20 3.05
N VAL A 263 -29.25 -21.90 3.53
CA VAL A 263 -29.39 -23.30 4.00
C VAL A 263 -30.37 -23.39 5.18
N THR A 264 -30.38 -22.40 6.09
CA THR A 264 -31.31 -22.41 7.24
C THR A 264 -32.76 -22.35 6.78
N VAL A 265 -33.06 -21.59 5.74
CA VAL A 265 -34.42 -21.53 5.15
C VAL A 265 -34.74 -22.83 4.41
N GLU A 266 -33.80 -23.37 3.61
CA GLU A 266 -33.97 -24.64 2.92
C GLU A 266 -34.21 -25.83 3.88
N MET A 267 -33.59 -25.83 5.07
CA MET A 267 -33.86 -26.87 6.10
C MET A 267 -35.29 -26.89 6.58
N ARG A 268 -36.03 -25.78 6.50
CA ARG A 268 -37.45 -25.70 6.86
C ARG A 268 -38.41 -26.06 5.74
N ASP A 269 -37.93 -25.95 4.50
CA ASP A 269 -38.64 -26.34 3.28
C ASP A 269 -37.79 -27.42 2.53
N PRO A 270 -37.95 -28.71 2.93
CA PRO A 270 -37.08 -29.79 2.42
C PRO A 270 -37.08 -29.95 0.89
N TYR A 271 -38.05 -29.34 0.22
CA TYR A 271 -38.19 -29.42 -1.26
C TYR A 271 -37.52 -28.27 -2.00
N THR A 272 -36.99 -27.34 -1.28
CA THR A 272 -36.21 -26.22 -1.86
C THR A 272 -34.69 -26.43 -1.76
N ALA A 273 -34.24 -27.63 -1.40
CA ALA A 273 -32.81 -27.93 -1.35
C ALA A 273 -32.11 -27.60 -2.69
N GLY A 274 -31.20 -26.63 -2.64
CA GLY A 274 -30.49 -26.10 -3.80
C GLY A 274 -31.31 -25.21 -4.74
N HIS A 275 -32.59 -24.94 -4.46
CA HIS A 275 -33.45 -24.04 -5.24
C HIS A 275 -32.82 -22.64 -5.34
N GLN A 276 -32.52 -22.02 -4.21
CA GLN A 276 -31.98 -20.66 -4.16
C GLN A 276 -30.68 -20.57 -4.97
N ARG A 277 -29.79 -21.57 -4.88
CA ARG A 277 -28.55 -21.63 -5.65
C ARG A 277 -28.81 -21.78 -7.17
N ARG A 278 -29.82 -22.59 -7.57
CA ARG A 278 -30.17 -22.75 -9.00
C ARG A 278 -30.81 -21.48 -9.54
N VAL A 279 -31.70 -20.82 -8.77
CA VAL A 279 -32.29 -19.53 -9.13
C VAL A 279 -31.18 -18.48 -9.29
N SER A 280 -30.28 -18.37 -8.32
CA SER A 280 -29.13 -17.44 -8.38
C SER A 280 -28.28 -17.70 -9.61
N ARG A 281 -27.90 -18.96 -9.91
CA ARG A 281 -27.13 -19.34 -11.11
C ARG A 281 -27.81 -18.91 -12.41
N LEU A 282 -29.12 -19.16 -12.52
CA LEU A 282 -29.86 -18.78 -13.71
C LEU A 282 -29.99 -17.28 -13.84
N SER A 283 -30.26 -16.58 -12.74
CA SER A 283 -30.31 -15.11 -12.69
C SER A 283 -29.00 -14.47 -13.14
N VAL A 284 -27.86 -14.98 -12.67
CA VAL A 284 -26.52 -14.52 -13.10
C VAL A 284 -26.30 -14.79 -14.59
N ALA A 285 -26.70 -15.96 -15.09
CA ALA A 285 -26.56 -16.28 -16.49
C ALA A 285 -27.40 -15.35 -17.39
N ILE A 286 -28.65 -15.07 -16.98
CA ILE A 286 -29.54 -14.13 -17.68
C ILE A 286 -28.91 -12.72 -17.67
N ALA A 287 -28.43 -12.25 -16.52
CA ALA A 287 -27.83 -10.92 -16.38
C ALA A 287 -26.57 -10.76 -17.26
N ARG A 288 -25.71 -11.78 -17.35
CA ARG A 288 -24.55 -11.82 -18.26
C ARG A 288 -24.97 -11.81 -19.72
N GLU A 289 -25.99 -12.59 -20.06
CA GLU A 289 -26.53 -12.64 -21.43
C GLU A 289 -27.09 -11.28 -21.87
N MET A 290 -27.62 -10.51 -20.93
CA MET A 290 -28.09 -9.14 -21.14
C MET A 290 -26.97 -8.11 -21.17
N GLY A 291 -25.72 -8.48 -20.86
CA GLY A 291 -24.57 -7.57 -20.86
C GLY A 291 -24.51 -6.63 -19.66
N LEU A 292 -25.09 -6.99 -18.52
CA LEU A 292 -25.04 -6.18 -17.32
C LEU A 292 -23.62 -6.11 -16.73
N PRO A 293 -23.26 -5.02 -16.05
CA PRO A 293 -21.94 -4.88 -15.43
C PRO A 293 -21.76 -5.84 -14.25
N GLU A 294 -20.55 -6.38 -14.06
CA GLU A 294 -20.25 -7.35 -12.99
C GLU A 294 -20.69 -6.92 -11.58
N PRO A 295 -20.58 -5.62 -11.15
CA PRO A 295 -21.11 -5.22 -9.85
C PRO A 295 -22.62 -5.44 -9.71
N GLN A 296 -23.40 -5.20 -10.76
CA GLN A 296 -24.85 -5.43 -10.75
C GLN A 296 -25.17 -6.93 -10.75
N ILE A 297 -24.41 -7.72 -11.51
CA ILE A 297 -24.52 -9.19 -11.54
C ILE A 297 -24.28 -9.79 -10.16
N GLU A 298 -23.32 -9.25 -9.41
CA GLU A 298 -23.04 -9.69 -8.04
C GLU A 298 -24.21 -9.40 -7.08
N GLY A 299 -24.87 -8.24 -7.24
CA GLY A 299 -26.11 -7.93 -6.51
C GLY A 299 -27.23 -8.92 -6.82
N ILE A 300 -27.42 -9.26 -8.10
CA ILE A 300 -28.41 -10.26 -8.54
C ILE A 300 -28.10 -11.65 -7.97
N ARG A 301 -26.82 -12.04 -7.97
CA ARG A 301 -26.37 -13.30 -7.38
C ARG A 301 -26.75 -13.40 -5.90
N MET A 302 -26.40 -12.39 -5.14
CA MET A 302 -26.67 -12.35 -3.70
C MET A 302 -28.17 -12.31 -3.39
N ALA A 303 -28.93 -11.48 -4.10
CA ALA A 303 -30.39 -11.42 -3.94
C ALA A 303 -31.03 -12.77 -4.29
N GLY A 304 -30.59 -13.45 -5.37
CA GLY A 304 -31.08 -14.77 -5.75
C GLY A 304 -30.80 -15.86 -4.71
N GLU A 305 -29.67 -15.76 -3.98
CA GLU A 305 -29.35 -16.72 -2.91
C GLU A 305 -30.23 -16.57 -1.66
N ILE A 306 -30.79 -15.38 -1.42
CA ILE A 306 -31.56 -15.09 -0.20
C ILE A 306 -32.98 -14.56 -0.45
N HIS A 307 -33.46 -14.60 -1.71
CA HIS A 307 -34.77 -14.02 -2.05
C HIS A 307 -35.92 -14.58 -1.20
N ASP A 308 -35.81 -15.81 -0.79
CA ASP A 308 -36.78 -16.55 0.00
C ASP A 308 -36.53 -16.51 1.53
N ILE A 309 -35.59 -15.67 2.02
CA ILE A 309 -35.23 -15.63 3.46
C ILE A 309 -36.44 -15.45 4.38
N GLY A 310 -37.47 -14.74 3.94
CA GLY A 310 -38.69 -14.51 4.69
C GLY A 310 -39.55 -15.74 4.91
N LYS A 311 -39.32 -16.85 4.19
CA LYS A 311 -40.00 -18.13 4.42
C LYS A 311 -39.72 -18.70 5.82
N ILE A 312 -38.71 -18.20 6.52
CA ILE A 312 -38.43 -18.55 7.91
C ILE A 312 -39.64 -18.28 8.84
N TYR A 313 -40.49 -17.32 8.48
CA TYR A 313 -41.70 -16.96 9.23
C TYR A 313 -42.90 -17.85 8.91
N VAL A 314 -42.88 -18.56 7.77
CA VAL A 314 -43.96 -19.43 7.35
C VAL A 314 -43.91 -20.76 8.15
N PRO A 315 -45.03 -21.25 8.74
CA PRO A 315 -45.05 -22.54 9.40
C PRO A 315 -44.61 -23.67 8.48
N ALA A 316 -43.75 -24.57 8.99
CA ALA A 316 -43.21 -25.69 8.19
C ALA A 316 -44.31 -26.62 7.68
N GLU A 317 -45.38 -26.78 8.42
CA GLU A 317 -46.56 -27.58 8.05
C GLU A 317 -47.25 -27.06 6.79
N ILE A 318 -47.19 -25.73 6.54
CA ILE A 318 -47.72 -25.11 5.32
C ILE A 318 -46.75 -25.32 4.15
N LEU A 319 -45.44 -25.13 4.37
CA LEU A 319 -44.41 -25.28 3.35
C LEU A 319 -44.30 -26.74 2.84
N SER A 320 -44.41 -27.70 3.78
CA SER A 320 -44.28 -29.14 3.47
C SER A 320 -45.60 -29.85 3.19
N LYS A 321 -46.73 -29.13 3.08
CA LYS A 321 -48.05 -29.73 2.88
C LYS A 321 -48.15 -30.51 1.56
N PRO A 322 -48.48 -31.80 1.58
CA PRO A 322 -48.55 -32.63 0.35
C PRO A 322 -49.88 -32.46 -0.43
N ALA A 323 -50.67 -31.43 -0.15
CA ALA A 323 -51.95 -31.13 -0.76
C ALA A 323 -52.01 -29.66 -1.22
N LYS A 324 -53.01 -29.32 -2.04
CA LYS A 324 -53.27 -27.93 -2.41
C LYS A 324 -53.41 -27.06 -1.19
N LEU A 325 -52.78 -25.90 -1.21
CA LEU A 325 -52.91 -24.88 -0.19
C LEU A 325 -54.31 -24.27 -0.23
N THR A 326 -54.84 -23.96 0.92
CA THR A 326 -56.07 -23.14 1.06
C THR A 326 -55.69 -21.68 0.75
N ASP A 327 -56.68 -20.84 0.49
CA ASP A 327 -56.46 -19.42 0.22
C ASP A 327 -55.80 -18.69 1.45
N ILE A 328 -56.12 -19.13 2.66
CA ILE A 328 -55.51 -18.60 3.89
C ILE A 328 -54.02 -18.98 3.95
N GLU A 329 -53.69 -20.25 3.73
CA GLU A 329 -52.32 -20.74 3.74
C GLU A 329 -51.50 -20.05 2.67
N PHE A 330 -52.04 -19.86 1.47
CA PHE A 330 -51.38 -19.14 0.40
C PHE A 330 -51.18 -17.67 0.73
N THR A 331 -52.13 -17.03 1.43
CA THR A 331 -51.98 -15.65 1.94
C THR A 331 -50.82 -15.56 2.92
N ILE A 332 -50.65 -16.56 3.79
CA ILE A 332 -49.51 -16.62 4.72
C ILE A 332 -48.18 -16.71 3.92
N ILE A 333 -48.12 -17.57 2.91
CA ILE A 333 -46.90 -17.67 2.07
C ILE A 333 -46.59 -16.33 1.39
N LYS A 334 -47.61 -15.62 0.89
CA LYS A 334 -47.39 -14.30 0.24
C LYS A 334 -46.78 -13.22 1.15
N THR A 335 -46.70 -13.47 2.46
CA THR A 335 -46.02 -12.51 3.36
C THR A 335 -44.51 -12.60 3.32
N HIS A 336 -43.90 -13.69 2.79
CA HIS A 336 -42.46 -13.89 2.87
C HIS A 336 -41.62 -12.79 2.18
N PRO A 337 -42.03 -12.16 1.05
CA PRO A 337 -41.21 -11.07 0.50
C PRO A 337 -41.13 -9.87 1.43
N GLN A 338 -42.24 -9.52 2.10
CA GLN A 338 -42.25 -8.46 3.09
C GLN A 338 -41.39 -8.80 4.29
N VAL A 339 -41.49 -10.01 4.81
CA VAL A 339 -40.68 -10.48 5.94
C VAL A 339 -39.18 -10.48 5.53
N GLY A 340 -38.87 -10.94 4.33
CA GLY A 340 -37.52 -10.89 3.79
C GLY A 340 -36.96 -9.47 3.75
N TYR A 341 -37.75 -8.51 3.26
CA TYR A 341 -37.41 -7.09 3.30
C TYR A 341 -37.14 -6.62 4.74
N ASP A 342 -38.04 -6.92 5.68
CA ASP A 342 -37.91 -6.50 7.07
C ASP A 342 -36.66 -7.05 7.76
N ILE A 343 -36.22 -8.25 7.38
CA ILE A 343 -34.96 -8.86 7.85
C ILE A 343 -33.74 -8.10 7.25
N LEU A 344 -33.81 -7.73 5.98
CA LEU A 344 -32.64 -7.27 5.22
C LEU A 344 -32.50 -5.75 5.15
N LYS A 345 -33.55 -4.97 5.36
CA LYS A 345 -33.56 -3.49 5.19
C LYS A 345 -32.57 -2.71 6.04
N ASN A 346 -32.12 -3.29 7.16
CA ASN A 346 -31.15 -2.65 8.06
C ASN A 346 -29.70 -3.14 7.82
N VAL A 347 -29.48 -4.01 6.82
CA VAL A 347 -28.16 -4.48 6.43
C VAL A 347 -27.64 -3.59 5.30
N GLU A 348 -26.50 -2.97 5.51
CA GLU A 348 -25.84 -2.12 4.49
C GLU A 348 -25.19 -2.97 3.41
N PHE A 349 -25.96 -3.31 2.38
CA PHE A 349 -25.44 -3.93 1.18
C PHE A 349 -25.01 -2.86 0.15
N PRO A 350 -24.01 -3.12 -0.69
CA PRO A 350 -23.67 -2.25 -1.82
C PRO A 350 -24.78 -2.18 -2.90
N TRP A 351 -25.76 -3.07 -2.83
CA TRP A 351 -26.87 -3.23 -3.77
C TRP A 351 -28.21 -3.18 -3.02
N PRO A 352 -29.31 -2.84 -3.68
CA PRO A 352 -30.63 -2.76 -3.06
C PRO A 352 -31.26 -4.15 -2.82
N ILE A 353 -30.55 -5.02 -2.08
CA ILE A 353 -30.95 -6.43 -1.88
C ILE A 353 -32.35 -6.55 -1.27
N ALA A 354 -32.64 -5.74 -0.25
CA ALA A 354 -33.97 -5.78 0.40
C ALA A 354 -35.09 -5.43 -0.59
N ASP A 355 -34.88 -4.40 -1.42
CA ASP A 355 -35.86 -3.98 -2.43
C ASP A 355 -36.03 -5.01 -3.54
N ILE A 356 -34.98 -5.70 -3.94
CA ILE A 356 -35.05 -6.81 -4.88
C ILE A 356 -35.86 -7.96 -4.28
N VAL A 357 -35.58 -8.31 -3.02
CA VAL A 357 -36.25 -9.40 -2.31
C VAL A 357 -37.76 -9.14 -2.14
N ILE A 358 -38.17 -7.91 -1.80
CA ILE A 358 -39.61 -7.62 -1.68
C ILE A 358 -40.33 -7.68 -3.03
N GLN A 359 -39.64 -7.43 -4.15
CA GLN A 359 -40.22 -7.33 -5.48
C GLN A 359 -40.17 -8.60 -6.32
N HIS A 360 -39.50 -9.69 -5.87
CA HIS A 360 -39.26 -10.86 -6.73
C HIS A 360 -40.52 -11.64 -7.13
N HIS A 361 -41.66 -11.35 -6.52
CA HIS A 361 -42.98 -11.90 -6.93
C HIS A 361 -43.91 -10.85 -7.56
N GLU A 362 -43.40 -9.65 -7.85
CA GLU A 362 -44.14 -8.66 -8.63
C GLU A 362 -44.24 -9.09 -10.11
N ARG A 363 -45.26 -8.64 -10.78
CA ARG A 363 -45.57 -8.92 -12.19
C ARG A 363 -45.73 -7.63 -12.97
N LEU A 364 -45.33 -7.60 -14.25
CA LEU A 364 -45.38 -6.36 -15.03
C LEU A 364 -46.78 -5.76 -15.15
N ASP A 365 -47.83 -6.58 -15.14
CA ASP A 365 -49.24 -6.15 -15.20
C ASP A 365 -49.79 -5.66 -13.85
N GLY A 366 -49.03 -5.82 -12.75
CA GLY A 366 -49.45 -5.50 -11.37
C GLY A 366 -50.29 -6.57 -10.68
N SER A 367 -50.40 -7.76 -11.24
CA SER A 367 -51.07 -8.91 -10.60
C SER A 367 -50.18 -9.58 -9.55
N GLY A 368 -48.93 -9.15 -9.38
CA GLY A 368 -47.98 -9.66 -8.41
C GLY A 368 -48.27 -9.21 -6.97
N TYR A 369 -47.35 -9.51 -6.08
CA TYR A 369 -47.42 -9.15 -4.64
C TYR A 369 -46.01 -8.84 -4.10
N PRO A 370 -45.89 -8.08 -2.97
CA PRO A 370 -46.93 -7.62 -2.09
C PRO A 370 -47.57 -6.29 -2.50
N ALA A 371 -46.91 -5.45 -3.28
CA ALA A 371 -47.34 -4.07 -3.56
C ALA A 371 -48.12 -3.90 -4.88
N GLY A 372 -48.10 -4.90 -5.77
CA GLY A 372 -48.74 -4.82 -7.09
C GLY A 372 -48.10 -3.80 -7.99
N LEU A 373 -46.76 -3.71 -7.95
CA LEU A 373 -45.95 -2.81 -8.79
C LEU A 373 -46.13 -3.17 -10.28
N LYS A 374 -46.01 -2.14 -11.16
CA LYS A 374 -46.20 -2.32 -12.60
C LYS A 374 -44.99 -1.83 -13.40
N GLY A 375 -44.69 -2.56 -14.47
CA GLY A 375 -43.69 -2.15 -15.45
C GLY A 375 -42.35 -1.76 -14.83
N ASP A 376 -41.87 -0.54 -15.14
CA ASP A 376 -40.58 -0.05 -14.69
C ASP A 376 -40.49 0.34 -13.20
N ALA A 377 -41.62 0.29 -12.48
CA ALA A 377 -41.56 0.40 -11.02
C ALA A 377 -40.93 -0.82 -10.34
N ILE A 378 -40.81 -1.95 -11.05
CA ILE A 378 -40.16 -3.16 -10.59
C ILE A 378 -38.69 -3.08 -11.00
N LEU A 379 -37.77 -3.26 -10.05
CA LEU A 379 -36.33 -3.30 -10.32
C LEU A 379 -35.97 -4.37 -11.37
N LEU A 380 -35.04 -4.06 -12.28
CA LEU A 380 -34.59 -5.01 -13.30
C LEU A 380 -34.08 -6.32 -12.67
N GLU A 381 -33.33 -6.21 -11.59
CA GLU A 381 -32.80 -7.33 -10.82
C GLU A 381 -33.91 -8.24 -10.30
N ALA A 382 -35.01 -7.66 -9.79
CA ALA A 382 -36.17 -8.40 -9.35
C ALA A 382 -36.88 -9.10 -10.51
N ARG A 383 -37.05 -8.41 -11.67
CA ARG A 383 -37.60 -9.02 -12.89
C ARG A 383 -36.80 -10.23 -13.37
N ILE A 384 -35.44 -10.15 -13.26
CA ILE A 384 -34.54 -11.27 -13.59
C ILE A 384 -34.76 -12.44 -12.64
N ILE A 385 -34.79 -12.19 -11.33
CA ILE A 385 -35.03 -13.23 -10.32
C ILE A 385 -36.43 -13.85 -10.49
N THR A 386 -37.46 -13.04 -10.77
CA THR A 386 -38.82 -13.53 -11.04
C THR A 386 -38.87 -14.58 -12.17
N VAL A 387 -38.18 -14.29 -13.27
CA VAL A 387 -38.13 -15.24 -14.41
C VAL A 387 -37.37 -16.51 -14.03
N ALA A 388 -36.22 -16.34 -13.37
CA ALA A 388 -35.38 -17.48 -12.96
C ALA A 388 -36.09 -18.34 -11.91
N ASP A 389 -36.81 -17.76 -10.96
CA ASP A 389 -37.57 -18.46 -9.93
C ASP A 389 -38.72 -19.28 -10.59
N VAL A 390 -39.49 -18.69 -11.50
CA VAL A 390 -40.56 -19.39 -12.22
C VAL A 390 -40.03 -20.56 -13.02
N VAL A 391 -38.95 -20.39 -13.77
CA VAL A 391 -38.33 -21.45 -14.58
C VAL A 391 -37.83 -22.56 -13.67
N GLU A 392 -37.13 -22.25 -12.59
CA GLU A 392 -36.66 -23.27 -11.67
C GLU A 392 -37.81 -23.98 -10.98
N ALA A 393 -38.76 -23.22 -10.44
CA ALA A 393 -39.92 -23.77 -9.74
C ALA A 393 -40.79 -24.70 -10.59
N MET A 394 -40.89 -24.46 -11.89
CA MET A 394 -41.65 -25.31 -12.80
C MET A 394 -40.86 -26.54 -13.26
N SER A 395 -39.53 -26.42 -13.36
CA SER A 395 -38.66 -27.52 -13.81
C SER A 395 -38.31 -28.48 -12.68
N SER A 396 -38.45 -28.09 -11.42
CA SER A 396 -38.11 -28.90 -10.25
C SER A 396 -39.32 -29.65 -9.67
N HIS A 397 -39.07 -30.79 -9.01
CA HIS A 397 -40.07 -31.55 -8.29
C HIS A 397 -40.53 -30.85 -7.01
N ARG A 398 -41.83 -30.76 -6.76
CA ARG A 398 -42.42 -30.26 -5.47
C ARG A 398 -43.36 -31.27 -4.90
N PRO A 399 -43.64 -31.27 -3.56
CA PRO A 399 -44.41 -32.31 -2.87
C PRO A 399 -45.81 -32.54 -3.42
N TYR A 400 -46.42 -31.44 -3.86
CA TYR A 400 -47.81 -31.41 -4.34
C TYR A 400 -47.93 -31.41 -5.87
N ARG A 401 -46.75 -31.44 -6.58
CA ARG A 401 -46.73 -31.37 -8.07
C ARG A 401 -45.47 -31.99 -8.64
N PRO A 402 -45.58 -32.96 -9.53
CA PRO A 402 -44.43 -33.45 -10.30
C PRO A 402 -43.83 -32.30 -11.14
N SER A 403 -42.53 -32.39 -11.45
CA SER A 403 -41.87 -31.48 -12.38
C SER A 403 -42.66 -31.42 -13.69
N HIS A 404 -42.87 -30.22 -14.21
CA HIS A 404 -43.44 -30.03 -15.55
C HIS A 404 -42.38 -30.17 -16.65
N GLY A 405 -41.10 -30.18 -16.27
CA GLY A 405 -39.97 -30.16 -17.19
C GLY A 405 -39.63 -28.74 -17.66
N ILE A 406 -38.41 -28.63 -18.16
CA ILE A 406 -37.86 -27.34 -18.58
C ILE A 406 -38.65 -26.78 -19.79
N ASP A 407 -39.09 -27.60 -20.71
CA ASP A 407 -39.80 -27.16 -21.92
C ASP A 407 -41.08 -26.40 -21.57
N LYS A 408 -41.86 -26.89 -20.60
CA LYS A 408 -43.08 -26.20 -20.15
C LYS A 408 -42.79 -24.93 -19.37
N ALA A 409 -41.68 -24.90 -18.65
CA ALA A 409 -41.28 -23.68 -17.94
C ALA A 409 -40.87 -22.57 -18.95
N LEU A 410 -40.16 -22.93 -20.02
CA LEU A 410 -39.81 -21.99 -21.07
C LEU A 410 -41.04 -21.56 -21.88
N GLU A 411 -41.98 -22.47 -22.15
CA GLU A 411 -43.27 -22.13 -22.78
C GLU A 411 -44.08 -21.13 -21.96
N GLU A 412 -44.19 -21.32 -20.63
CA GLU A 412 -44.86 -20.40 -19.70
C GLU A 412 -44.31 -18.97 -19.79
N ILE A 413 -42.97 -18.83 -19.69
CA ILE A 413 -42.36 -17.48 -19.74
C ILE A 413 -42.46 -16.85 -21.11
N ALA A 414 -42.44 -17.67 -22.18
CA ALA A 414 -42.59 -17.20 -23.57
C ALA A 414 -44.00 -16.70 -23.86
N LEU A 415 -45.04 -17.43 -23.41
CA LEU A 415 -46.44 -17.05 -23.59
C LEU A 415 -46.81 -15.75 -22.83
N ASN A 416 -46.23 -15.54 -21.69
CA ASN A 416 -46.51 -14.41 -20.82
C ASN A 416 -45.46 -13.28 -20.96
N LYS A 417 -44.60 -13.34 -21.98
CA LYS A 417 -43.60 -12.33 -22.30
C LYS A 417 -44.25 -10.97 -22.60
N GLY A 418 -43.79 -9.91 -21.91
CA GLY A 418 -44.32 -8.55 -22.05
C GLY A 418 -45.66 -8.34 -21.32
N ILE A 419 -46.26 -9.38 -20.72
CA ILE A 419 -47.50 -9.34 -19.95
C ILE A 419 -47.14 -9.46 -18.43
N LEU A 420 -46.64 -10.62 -18.05
CA LEU A 420 -46.23 -10.93 -16.68
C LEU A 420 -44.73 -10.76 -16.48
N TYR A 421 -43.94 -11.06 -17.49
CA TYR A 421 -42.49 -11.12 -17.46
C TYR A 421 -41.84 -10.11 -18.42
N ASP A 422 -40.71 -9.56 -18.01
CA ASP A 422 -39.93 -8.64 -18.83
C ASP A 422 -39.47 -9.26 -20.15
N THR A 423 -39.70 -8.56 -21.25
CA THR A 423 -39.40 -9.05 -22.60
C THR A 423 -37.93 -9.37 -22.78
N ALA A 424 -37.05 -8.47 -22.38
CA ALA A 424 -35.60 -8.63 -22.57
C ALA A 424 -35.05 -9.75 -21.69
N VAL A 425 -35.56 -9.89 -20.46
CA VAL A 425 -35.19 -10.95 -19.52
C VAL A 425 -35.62 -12.33 -20.07
N VAL A 426 -36.85 -12.44 -20.54
CA VAL A 426 -37.35 -13.70 -21.12
C VAL A 426 -36.55 -14.08 -22.36
N GLU A 427 -36.27 -13.15 -23.26
CA GLU A 427 -35.47 -13.42 -24.46
C GLU A 427 -34.05 -13.87 -24.12
N ALA A 428 -33.40 -13.24 -23.14
CA ALA A 428 -32.11 -13.70 -22.67
C ALA A 428 -32.17 -15.12 -22.08
N CYS A 429 -33.18 -15.40 -21.26
CA CYS A 429 -33.39 -16.74 -20.70
C CYS A 429 -33.60 -17.81 -21.81
N LEU A 430 -34.44 -17.54 -22.80
CA LEU A 430 -34.70 -18.47 -23.91
C LEU A 430 -33.43 -18.73 -24.74
N ARG A 431 -32.61 -17.71 -25.03
CA ARG A 431 -31.33 -17.91 -25.72
C ARG A 431 -30.36 -18.79 -24.94
N LEU A 432 -30.30 -18.66 -23.61
CA LEU A 432 -29.45 -19.51 -22.79
C LEU A 432 -29.77 -21.00 -22.95
N PHE A 433 -31.04 -21.36 -22.90
CA PHE A 433 -31.45 -22.78 -23.01
C PHE A 433 -31.43 -23.28 -24.46
N ASN A 434 -31.97 -22.53 -25.41
CA ASN A 434 -32.16 -22.98 -26.79
C ASN A 434 -30.88 -22.93 -27.64
N GLU A 435 -29.99 -21.95 -27.37
CA GLU A 435 -28.84 -21.70 -28.24
C GLU A 435 -27.52 -22.05 -27.56
N LYS A 436 -27.43 -21.85 -26.20
CA LYS A 436 -26.17 -22.00 -25.45
C LYS A 436 -26.10 -23.27 -24.60
N GLY A 437 -27.14 -24.08 -24.58
CA GLY A 437 -27.17 -25.36 -23.86
C GLY A 437 -27.03 -25.19 -22.32
N PHE A 438 -27.59 -24.12 -21.75
CA PHE A 438 -27.57 -23.92 -20.30
C PHE A 438 -28.34 -25.03 -19.59
N SER A 439 -27.82 -25.55 -18.47
CA SER A 439 -28.47 -26.54 -17.61
C SER A 439 -28.60 -25.99 -16.18
N LEU A 440 -29.74 -26.30 -15.55
CA LEU A 440 -30.00 -25.99 -14.14
C LEU A 440 -29.25 -26.94 -13.17
N GLU A 441 -28.78 -28.09 -13.65
CA GLU A 441 -28.03 -29.09 -12.86
C GLU A 441 -26.60 -28.65 -12.53
#